data_5f040088e389bcc445c9eb7e561e4248
#
_entry.id   5f040088e389bcc445c9eb7e561e4248
#
_cell.length_a   1.000
_cell.length_b   1.000
_cell.length_c   1.000
_cell.angle_alpha   90.00
_cell.angle_beta   90.00
_cell.angle_gamma   90.00
#
_symmetry.space_group_name_H-M   'P 1'
#
loop_
_entity.id
_entity.type
_entity.pdbx_description
1 polymer ?
#
loop_
_entity_poly.entity_id
_entity_poly.type
_entity_poly.pdbx_seq_one_letter_code
_entity_poly.pdbx_strand_id
1 'polypeptide(L)'
;MRLGVDFGTSNTVGMLDRADGSVTPLLFDSSPLLSSAVCAEAGSTQTRTEPRQSGEELLTGGDAERAAIAHPGGLEPNPKRRVDDVTTWLGEREFAVVDLVAAVLGREWAEARRVGGASPEAVVLTHPATWARTRLALLTEAARRAGMPPVTLVPEPVAAAAYFAAILGHEVPPGRALVVYDFGAGTFDVSVVRRDAEGFAVVAAGGLPDVGGLDLDAVVVEHARSLTGNAAGWARLDWPETTADQRSRRDLWLGARAAKELLSRRSRADLHVPLVDADLHITREEFERVARPHLDQTVAATLSVVRSAGIPRERIAGVFLVGGSSRIPLAAALLHRQLGIAPTVIDQPELVVAHGCLKMPQVAPPPAPPARPTPPPAPPRPAMTQAPAPTRARAQAQAQALPAVGGIPPRGVLPADFPVHLVEISLGGRVGYTVRTYLTDDDGGATAVFASEGGRLPLFAKPERAADHAAGSDGHAMTEVLHWEALSEAMAGAFLTLTPPNRYRLDLPSVTLQRAPKEWLLDVVVAAGTLARELVNALDIEAGYELLGEGTMLDRLDDALRVAQRIPFGRGRRELRAFDRERLAADWGRVADLIDERLDWR
;
A
#
# COMPACT_ATOMS: atom_id res chain seq x y z
N MET A 1 -17.56 -25.68 -11.79
CA MET A 1 -16.28 -25.00 -12.10
C MET A 1 -15.99 -23.95 -11.05
N ARG A 2 -14.70 -23.76 -10.67
CA ARG A 2 -14.28 -22.72 -9.74
C ARG A 2 -13.21 -21.84 -10.38
N LEU A 3 -13.25 -20.54 -10.09
CA LEU A 3 -12.23 -19.58 -10.52
C LEU A 3 -11.42 -19.12 -9.31
N GLY A 4 -10.10 -19.28 -9.35
CA GLY A 4 -9.16 -18.68 -8.41
C GLY A 4 -8.48 -17.50 -9.06
N VAL A 5 -8.46 -16.33 -8.40
CA VAL A 5 -7.82 -15.13 -8.93
C VAL A 5 -6.87 -14.54 -7.88
N ASP A 6 -5.66 -14.32 -8.31
CA ASP A 6 -4.66 -13.52 -7.59
C ASP A 6 -4.55 -12.14 -8.26
N PHE A 7 -5.12 -11.12 -7.61
CA PHE A 7 -5.04 -9.73 -8.07
C PHE A 7 -3.71 -9.12 -7.63
N GLY A 8 -2.70 -9.20 -8.50
CA GLY A 8 -1.36 -8.69 -8.24
C GLY A 8 -1.17 -7.21 -8.59
N THR A 9 -0.07 -6.62 -8.14
CA THR A 9 0.27 -5.21 -8.40
C THR A 9 0.50 -4.94 -9.88
N SER A 10 1.32 -5.74 -10.56
CA SER A 10 1.63 -5.57 -12.00
C SER A 10 0.90 -6.56 -12.87
N ASN A 11 0.64 -7.77 -12.38
CA ASN A 11 -0.06 -8.80 -13.12
C ASN A 11 -1.12 -9.44 -12.24
N THR A 12 -2.24 -9.77 -12.83
CA THR A 12 -3.32 -10.57 -12.24
C THR A 12 -3.29 -11.95 -12.88
N VAL A 13 -3.60 -12.98 -12.10
CA VAL A 13 -3.58 -14.38 -12.55
C VAL A 13 -4.90 -15.05 -12.23
N GLY A 14 -5.54 -15.63 -13.23
CA GLY A 14 -6.72 -16.45 -13.07
C GLY A 14 -6.42 -17.93 -13.34
N MET A 15 -6.91 -18.81 -12.46
CA MET A 15 -6.86 -20.27 -12.61
C MET A 15 -8.27 -20.84 -12.63
N LEU A 16 -8.58 -21.64 -13.62
CA LEU A 16 -9.89 -22.27 -13.77
C LEU A 16 -9.81 -23.77 -13.40
N ASP A 17 -10.54 -24.15 -12.36
CA ASP A 17 -10.73 -25.55 -11.93
C ASP A 17 -12.01 -26.07 -12.59
N ARG A 18 -11.86 -27.05 -13.49
CA ARG A 18 -12.93 -27.61 -14.29
C ARG A 18 -13.57 -28.84 -13.63
N ALA A 19 -14.74 -29.20 -14.11
CA ALA A 19 -15.47 -30.38 -13.60
C ALA A 19 -14.73 -31.70 -13.81
N ASP A 20 -13.81 -31.79 -14.77
CA ASP A 20 -12.95 -32.95 -15.02
C ASP A 20 -11.75 -33.03 -14.05
N GLY A 21 -11.61 -32.08 -13.13
CA GLY A 21 -10.51 -32.01 -12.17
C GLY A 21 -9.25 -31.34 -12.72
N SER A 22 -9.26 -30.89 -13.98
CA SER A 22 -8.13 -30.13 -14.54
C SER A 22 -8.13 -28.69 -14.05
N VAL A 23 -6.96 -28.20 -13.65
CA VAL A 23 -6.74 -26.79 -13.29
C VAL A 23 -5.84 -26.16 -14.33
N THR A 24 -6.34 -25.15 -15.01
CA THR A 24 -5.62 -24.47 -16.10
C THR A 24 -5.60 -22.97 -15.91
N PRO A 25 -4.50 -22.28 -16.24
CA PRO A 25 -4.47 -20.83 -16.22
C PRO A 25 -5.38 -20.25 -17.31
N LEU A 26 -5.98 -19.10 -17.04
CA LEU A 26 -6.57 -18.26 -18.08
C LEU A 26 -5.43 -17.63 -18.88
N LEU A 27 -5.65 -17.46 -20.18
CA LEU A 27 -4.62 -16.94 -21.08
C LEU A 27 -5.09 -15.62 -21.71
N PHE A 28 -4.24 -14.62 -21.59
CA PHE A 28 -4.39 -13.30 -22.21
C PHE A 28 -3.22 -13.06 -23.16
N ASP A 29 -3.50 -12.89 -24.45
CA ASP A 29 -2.48 -12.78 -25.50
C ASP A 29 -1.42 -13.92 -25.42
N SER A 30 -1.87 -15.15 -25.16
CA SER A 30 -1.05 -16.37 -24.95
C SER A 30 -0.19 -16.39 -23.68
N SER A 31 -0.35 -15.42 -22.78
CA SER A 31 0.31 -15.34 -21.46
C SER A 31 -0.69 -15.70 -20.35
N PRO A 32 -0.28 -16.43 -19.30
CA PRO A 32 -1.11 -16.60 -18.11
C PRO A 32 -1.15 -15.36 -17.21
N LEU A 33 -0.42 -14.31 -17.55
CA LEU A 33 -0.33 -13.07 -16.81
C LEU A 33 -1.15 -11.99 -17.51
N LEU A 34 -2.26 -11.58 -16.90
CA LEU A 34 -2.99 -10.38 -17.29
C LEU A 34 -2.28 -9.18 -16.66
N SER A 35 -1.79 -8.23 -17.46
CA SER A 35 -1.32 -6.96 -16.90
C SER A 35 -2.46 -6.31 -16.11
N SER A 36 -2.18 -5.91 -14.87
CA SER A 36 -3.14 -5.23 -13.99
C SER A 36 -3.39 -3.77 -14.41
N ALA A 37 -2.70 -3.30 -15.45
CA ALA A 37 -2.83 -1.94 -15.94
C ALA A 37 -4.25 -1.63 -16.45
N VAL A 38 -4.69 -0.41 -16.15
CA VAL A 38 -5.98 0.14 -16.58
C VAL A 38 -5.74 1.47 -17.30
N CYS A 39 -6.39 1.70 -18.43
CA CYS A 39 -6.29 2.94 -19.19
C CYS A 39 -7.69 3.48 -19.50
N ALA A 40 -7.92 4.76 -19.23
CA ALA A 40 -9.13 5.42 -19.68
C ALA A 40 -9.12 5.55 -21.21
N GLU A 41 -10.21 5.17 -21.88
CA GLU A 41 -10.38 5.42 -23.30
C GLU A 41 -10.33 6.92 -23.58
N ALA A 42 -9.57 7.34 -24.60
CA ALA A 42 -9.56 8.73 -25.02
C ALA A 42 -10.98 9.14 -25.42
N GLY A 43 -11.54 10.11 -24.69
CA GLY A 43 -12.92 10.50 -24.84
C GLY A 43 -13.28 10.82 -26.30
N SER A 44 -14.24 10.10 -26.84
CA SER A 44 -15.04 10.63 -27.91
C SER A 44 -15.82 11.82 -27.33
N THR A 45 -15.46 13.03 -27.72
CA THR A 45 -16.21 14.27 -27.45
C THR A 45 -17.59 14.30 -28.11
N GLN A 46 -18.12 13.14 -28.52
CA GLN A 46 -19.48 13.03 -29.01
C GLN A 46 -20.42 12.92 -27.81
N THR A 47 -21.18 13.98 -27.61
CA THR A 47 -22.41 14.04 -26.79
C THR A 47 -23.34 12.86 -27.14
N ARG A 48 -23.13 11.72 -26.46
CA ARG A 48 -24.07 10.59 -26.48
C ARG A 48 -24.98 10.72 -25.27
N THR A 49 -26.28 10.71 -25.55
CA THR A 49 -27.41 10.94 -24.63
C THR A 49 -27.79 9.71 -23.79
N GLU A 50 -26.99 8.64 -23.77
CA GLU A 50 -27.29 7.44 -22.98
C GLU A 50 -26.19 7.16 -21.94
N PRO A 51 -26.54 6.87 -20.67
CA PRO A 51 -25.57 6.48 -19.65
C PRO A 51 -24.98 5.10 -20.00
N ARG A 52 -23.67 5.06 -20.31
CA ARG A 52 -22.91 3.80 -20.45
C ARG A 52 -22.81 3.10 -19.08
N GLN A 53 -22.81 1.78 -19.08
CA GLN A 53 -22.44 1.01 -17.91
C GLN A 53 -20.97 1.31 -17.59
N SER A 54 -20.62 1.49 -16.33
CA SER A 54 -19.34 1.97 -15.82
C SER A 54 -18.08 1.15 -16.22
N GLY A 55 -18.23 0.05 -16.95
CA GLY A 55 -17.15 -0.79 -17.43
C GLY A 55 -16.72 -0.56 -18.90
N GLU A 56 -17.46 0.22 -19.71
CA GLU A 56 -17.16 0.43 -21.14
C GLU A 56 -16.09 1.51 -21.42
N GLU A 57 -15.59 2.16 -20.39
CA GLU A 57 -14.69 3.31 -20.48
C GLU A 57 -13.25 3.01 -20.05
N LEU A 58 -13.01 1.81 -19.51
CA LEU A 58 -11.73 1.38 -19.01
C LEU A 58 -11.19 0.18 -19.81
N LEU A 59 -10.05 0.37 -20.44
CA LEU A 59 -9.27 -0.69 -21.06
C LEU A 59 -8.39 -1.35 -20.01
N THR A 60 -8.16 -2.67 -20.15
CA THR A 60 -7.36 -3.46 -19.20
C THR A 60 -6.31 -4.30 -19.92
N GLY A 61 -5.28 -4.71 -19.21
CA GLY A 61 -4.26 -5.60 -19.73
C GLY A 61 -3.49 -5.02 -20.90
N GLY A 62 -3.18 -5.83 -21.90
CA GLY A 62 -2.46 -5.40 -23.09
C GLY A 62 -3.15 -4.28 -23.87
N ASP A 63 -4.49 -4.20 -23.82
CA ASP A 63 -5.24 -3.12 -24.47
C ASP A 63 -4.98 -1.77 -23.76
N ALA A 64 -4.94 -1.76 -22.43
CA ALA A 64 -4.56 -0.57 -21.66
C ALA A 64 -3.14 -0.11 -21.97
N GLU A 65 -2.20 -1.06 -22.06
CA GLU A 65 -0.81 -0.75 -22.38
C GLU A 65 -0.64 -0.20 -23.80
N ARG A 66 -1.39 -0.72 -24.77
CA ARG A 66 -1.43 -0.22 -26.15
C ARG A 66 -2.03 1.18 -26.24
N ALA A 67 -3.14 1.42 -25.56
CA ALA A 67 -3.78 2.73 -25.52
C ALA A 67 -2.86 3.80 -24.89
N ALA A 68 -2.09 3.44 -23.89
CA ALA A 68 -1.14 4.31 -23.22
C ALA A 68 0.01 4.79 -24.13
N ILE A 69 0.26 4.14 -25.26
CA ILE A 69 1.23 4.65 -26.25
C ILE A 69 0.74 5.97 -26.85
N ALA A 70 -0.56 6.09 -27.13
CA ALA A 70 -1.16 7.31 -27.63
C ALA A 70 -1.50 8.30 -26.50
N HIS A 71 -1.97 7.79 -25.38
CA HIS A 71 -2.50 8.58 -24.25
C HIS A 71 -1.85 8.16 -22.92
N PRO A 72 -0.55 8.46 -22.71
CA PRO A 72 0.18 7.99 -21.51
C PRO A 72 -0.41 8.50 -20.18
N GLY A 73 -1.03 9.69 -20.18
CA GLY A 73 -1.67 10.25 -18.99
C GLY A 73 -2.97 9.53 -18.57
N GLY A 74 -3.54 8.69 -19.45
CA GLY A 74 -4.74 7.91 -19.14
C GLY A 74 -4.47 6.57 -18.47
N LEU A 75 -3.21 6.21 -18.24
CA LEU A 75 -2.80 4.91 -17.71
C LEU A 75 -2.60 4.91 -16.20
N GLU A 76 -3.24 3.99 -15.49
CA GLU A 76 -2.82 3.53 -14.15
C GLU A 76 -2.21 2.13 -14.30
N PRO A 77 -0.89 2.00 -14.18
CA PRO A 77 -0.22 0.71 -14.38
C PRO A 77 -0.40 -0.28 -13.23
N ASN A 78 -0.69 0.21 -12.02
CA ASN A 78 -0.68 -0.60 -10.81
C ASN A 78 -1.86 -0.27 -9.87
N PRO A 79 -3.12 -0.57 -10.24
CA PRO A 79 -4.31 -0.22 -9.46
C PRO A 79 -4.29 -0.77 -8.02
N LYS A 80 -3.63 -1.91 -7.76
CA LYS A 80 -3.47 -2.48 -6.42
C LYS A 80 -2.73 -1.53 -5.46
N ARG A 81 -1.85 -0.65 -5.95
CA ARG A 81 -1.17 0.38 -5.14
C ARG A 81 -2.07 1.58 -4.79
N ARG A 82 -3.28 1.64 -5.37
CA ARG A 82 -4.28 2.70 -5.15
C ARG A 82 -5.40 2.29 -4.21
N VAL A 83 -5.38 1.09 -3.63
CA VAL A 83 -6.50 0.55 -2.83
C VAL A 83 -6.83 1.36 -1.58
N ASP A 84 -5.94 2.24 -1.14
CA ASP A 84 -6.19 3.19 -0.05
C ASP A 84 -6.72 4.55 -0.55
N ASP A 85 -6.72 4.78 -1.87
CA ASP A 85 -7.27 5.98 -2.48
C ASP A 85 -8.76 5.74 -2.80
N VAL A 86 -9.60 6.74 -2.59
CA VAL A 86 -11.01 6.66 -2.97
C VAL A 86 -11.16 6.78 -4.48
N THR A 87 -10.45 7.76 -5.07
CA THR A 87 -10.47 8.08 -6.49
C THR A 87 -9.07 8.30 -7.04
N THR A 88 -8.93 8.22 -8.36
CA THR A 88 -7.71 8.57 -9.09
C THR A 88 -8.03 9.21 -10.43
N TRP A 89 -7.13 10.02 -10.94
CA TRP A 89 -7.27 10.67 -12.24
C TRP A 89 -6.58 9.88 -13.34
N LEU A 90 -7.31 9.56 -14.39
CA LEU A 90 -6.80 8.99 -15.63
C LEU A 90 -7.02 9.99 -16.76
N GLY A 91 -5.95 10.65 -17.17
CA GLY A 91 -6.03 11.80 -18.08
C GLY A 91 -6.75 12.99 -17.43
N GLU A 92 -7.90 13.38 -18.02
CA GLU A 92 -8.72 14.50 -17.54
C GLU A 92 -9.96 14.05 -16.75
N ARG A 93 -10.07 12.76 -16.43
CA ARG A 93 -11.25 12.17 -15.80
C ARG A 93 -10.90 11.51 -14.50
N GLU A 94 -11.78 11.69 -13.52
CA GLU A 94 -11.69 11.04 -12.22
C GLU A 94 -12.45 9.71 -12.21
N PHE A 95 -11.83 8.68 -11.64
CA PHE A 95 -12.40 7.34 -11.51
C PHE A 95 -12.29 6.86 -10.07
N ALA A 96 -13.31 6.16 -9.59
CA ALA A 96 -13.20 5.47 -8.31
C ALA A 96 -12.20 4.29 -8.43
N VAL A 97 -11.31 4.15 -7.47
CA VAL A 97 -10.29 3.07 -7.50
C VAL A 97 -10.93 1.69 -7.54
N VAL A 98 -12.07 1.51 -6.88
CA VAL A 98 -12.85 0.27 -6.95
C VAL A 98 -13.28 -0.09 -8.38
N ASP A 99 -13.51 0.88 -9.26
CA ASP A 99 -13.88 0.63 -10.66
C ASP A 99 -12.67 0.15 -11.48
N LEU A 100 -11.47 0.66 -11.18
CA LEU A 100 -10.24 0.18 -11.81
C LEU A 100 -10.01 -1.30 -11.46
N VAL A 101 -10.13 -1.64 -10.17
CA VAL A 101 -10.00 -3.03 -9.71
C VAL A 101 -11.09 -3.91 -10.33
N ALA A 102 -12.33 -3.42 -10.38
CA ALA A 102 -13.46 -4.11 -11.00
C ALA A 102 -13.25 -4.37 -12.50
N ALA A 103 -12.63 -3.43 -13.23
CA ALA A 103 -12.32 -3.61 -14.65
C ALA A 103 -11.34 -4.78 -14.86
N VAL A 104 -10.27 -4.87 -14.05
CA VAL A 104 -9.30 -5.98 -14.13
C VAL A 104 -9.97 -7.32 -13.76
N LEU A 105 -10.72 -7.37 -12.65
CA LEU A 105 -11.45 -8.58 -12.25
C LEU A 105 -12.51 -8.96 -13.28
N GLY A 106 -13.17 -7.98 -13.90
CA GLY A 106 -14.15 -8.20 -14.97
C GLY A 106 -13.54 -8.84 -16.21
N ARG A 107 -12.29 -8.51 -16.55
CA ARG A 107 -11.55 -9.15 -17.65
C ARG A 107 -11.25 -10.62 -17.34
N GLU A 108 -10.83 -10.93 -16.11
CA GLU A 108 -10.63 -12.30 -15.64
C GLU A 108 -11.96 -13.10 -15.69
N TRP A 109 -13.03 -12.48 -15.20
CA TRP A 109 -14.35 -13.10 -15.17
C TRP A 109 -14.89 -13.41 -16.57
N ALA A 110 -14.76 -12.46 -17.50
CA ALA A 110 -15.18 -12.63 -18.89
C ALA A 110 -14.42 -13.77 -19.57
N GLU A 111 -13.10 -13.84 -19.35
CA GLU A 111 -12.26 -14.90 -19.91
C GLU A 111 -12.58 -16.27 -19.31
N ALA A 112 -12.80 -16.35 -18.00
CA ALA A 112 -13.20 -17.59 -17.32
C ALA A 112 -14.50 -18.16 -17.89
N ARG A 113 -15.47 -17.28 -18.16
CA ARG A 113 -16.76 -17.68 -18.79
C ARG A 113 -16.56 -18.11 -20.24
N ARG A 114 -15.73 -17.42 -21.00
CA ARG A 114 -15.43 -17.75 -22.40
C ARG A 114 -14.76 -19.12 -22.51
N VAL A 115 -13.74 -19.36 -21.69
CA VAL A 115 -12.95 -20.60 -21.71
C VAL A 115 -13.71 -21.77 -21.09
N GLY A 116 -14.49 -21.50 -20.03
CA GLY A 116 -15.29 -22.50 -19.33
C GLY A 116 -16.58 -22.88 -20.04
N GLY A 117 -17.07 -22.08 -21.00
CA GLY A 117 -18.35 -22.27 -21.67
C GLY A 117 -19.58 -22.00 -20.80
N ALA A 118 -19.37 -21.76 -19.50
CA ALA A 118 -20.38 -21.40 -18.51
C ALA A 118 -19.78 -20.54 -17.41
N SER A 119 -20.61 -19.87 -16.60
CA SER A 119 -20.13 -19.13 -15.45
C SER A 119 -19.59 -20.05 -14.36
N PRO A 120 -18.41 -19.82 -13.79
CA PRO A 120 -17.95 -20.49 -12.60
C PRO A 120 -18.95 -20.34 -11.44
N GLU A 121 -19.16 -21.41 -10.68
CA GLU A 121 -20.12 -21.45 -9.57
C GLU A 121 -19.57 -20.81 -8.30
N ALA A 122 -18.24 -20.78 -8.17
CA ALA A 122 -17.54 -20.20 -7.04
C ALA A 122 -16.29 -19.45 -7.51
N VAL A 123 -16.01 -18.34 -6.86
CA VAL A 123 -14.82 -17.50 -7.08
C VAL A 123 -14.06 -17.36 -5.77
N VAL A 124 -12.76 -17.60 -5.83
CA VAL A 124 -11.83 -17.39 -4.73
C VAL A 124 -10.88 -16.26 -5.13
N LEU A 125 -10.83 -15.19 -4.34
CA LEU A 125 -9.87 -14.11 -4.51
C LEU A 125 -8.83 -14.16 -3.40
N THR A 126 -7.58 -13.95 -3.76
CA THR A 126 -6.51 -13.86 -2.77
C THR A 126 -6.23 -12.42 -2.36
N HIS A 127 -5.65 -12.26 -1.18
CA HIS A 127 -5.28 -10.95 -0.64
C HIS A 127 -4.05 -11.07 0.27
N PRO A 128 -3.22 -10.02 0.42
CA PRO A 128 -2.16 -9.98 1.41
C PRO A 128 -2.67 -10.23 2.82
N ALA A 129 -1.92 -11.01 3.63
CA ALA A 129 -2.34 -11.33 5.00
C ALA A 129 -2.44 -10.09 5.91
N THR A 130 -1.76 -9.01 5.53
CA THR A 130 -1.73 -7.72 6.24
C THR A 130 -2.94 -6.81 5.92
N TRP A 131 -3.80 -7.18 4.94
CA TRP A 131 -4.94 -6.35 4.57
C TRP A 131 -6.04 -6.36 5.64
N ALA A 132 -6.41 -5.15 6.10
CA ALA A 132 -7.51 -4.94 7.03
C ALA A 132 -8.88 -4.90 6.30
N ARG A 133 -9.95 -4.79 7.08
CA ARG A 133 -11.35 -4.87 6.60
C ARG A 133 -11.66 -3.93 5.43
N THR A 134 -11.14 -2.70 5.44
CA THR A 134 -11.42 -1.71 4.39
C THR A 134 -10.93 -2.18 3.02
N ARG A 135 -9.70 -2.67 2.92
CA ARG A 135 -9.14 -3.20 1.67
C ARG A 135 -9.86 -4.47 1.20
N LEU A 136 -10.25 -5.34 2.15
CA LEU A 136 -11.04 -6.54 1.84
C LEU A 136 -12.44 -6.19 1.33
N ALA A 137 -13.07 -5.16 1.91
CA ALA A 137 -14.36 -4.66 1.46
C ALA A 137 -14.28 -4.06 0.05
N LEU A 138 -13.21 -3.30 -0.27
CA LEU A 138 -12.95 -2.79 -1.61
C LEU A 138 -12.83 -3.94 -2.63
N LEU A 139 -12.06 -4.98 -2.31
CA LEU A 139 -11.87 -6.14 -3.21
C LEU A 139 -13.19 -6.89 -3.43
N THR A 140 -14.00 -7.06 -2.39
CA THR A 140 -15.33 -7.70 -2.47
C THR A 140 -16.28 -6.86 -3.33
N GLU A 141 -16.30 -5.53 -3.14
CA GLU A 141 -17.14 -4.62 -3.92
C GLU A 141 -16.69 -4.55 -5.39
N ALA A 142 -15.38 -4.57 -5.65
CA ALA A 142 -14.85 -4.65 -7.02
C ALA A 142 -15.29 -5.93 -7.74
N ALA A 143 -15.22 -7.08 -7.05
CA ALA A 143 -15.72 -8.36 -7.60
C ALA A 143 -17.22 -8.30 -7.91
N ARG A 144 -18.02 -7.70 -7.02
CA ARG A 144 -19.46 -7.49 -7.24
C ARG A 144 -19.71 -6.59 -8.46
N ARG A 145 -18.97 -5.50 -8.63
CA ARG A 145 -19.06 -4.62 -9.82
C ARG A 145 -18.63 -5.32 -11.09
N ALA A 146 -17.66 -6.23 -11.01
CA ALA A 146 -17.23 -7.10 -12.12
C ALA A 146 -18.28 -8.16 -12.52
N GLY A 147 -19.40 -8.26 -11.79
CA GLY A 147 -20.46 -9.23 -12.04
C GLY A 147 -20.15 -10.66 -11.59
N MET A 148 -19.18 -10.81 -10.68
CA MET A 148 -18.85 -12.10 -10.06
C MET A 148 -19.92 -12.48 -9.01
N PRO A 149 -20.15 -13.79 -8.76
CA PRO A 149 -20.92 -14.23 -7.61
C PRO A 149 -20.23 -13.84 -6.30
N PRO A 150 -20.87 -14.00 -5.13
CA PRO A 150 -20.20 -13.79 -3.84
C PRO A 150 -18.86 -14.54 -3.77
N VAL A 151 -17.79 -13.81 -3.47
CA VAL A 151 -16.42 -14.35 -3.51
C VAL A 151 -15.97 -14.85 -2.13
N THR A 152 -15.12 -15.87 -2.12
CA THR A 152 -14.39 -16.29 -0.92
C THR A 152 -13.02 -15.62 -0.93
N LEU A 153 -12.65 -14.96 0.17
CA LEU A 153 -11.34 -14.32 0.33
C LEU A 153 -10.37 -15.26 1.05
N VAL A 154 -9.16 -15.40 0.53
CA VAL A 154 -8.11 -16.29 1.07
C VAL A 154 -6.81 -15.50 1.19
N PRO A 155 -6.11 -15.53 2.35
CA PRO A 155 -4.78 -14.92 2.46
C PRO A 155 -3.77 -15.57 1.49
N GLU A 156 -3.03 -14.75 0.73
CA GLU A 156 -2.00 -15.18 -0.24
C GLU A 156 -1.03 -16.21 0.36
N PRO A 157 -0.48 -16.05 1.58
CA PRO A 157 0.45 -17.02 2.13
C PRO A 157 -0.19 -18.37 2.47
N VAL A 158 -1.50 -18.41 2.77
CA VAL A 158 -2.23 -19.64 2.99
C VAL A 158 -2.42 -20.39 1.68
N ALA A 159 -2.77 -19.66 0.60
CA ALA A 159 -2.85 -20.23 -0.74
C ALA A 159 -1.48 -20.77 -1.20
N ALA A 160 -0.40 -20.01 -0.99
CA ALA A 160 0.96 -20.45 -1.31
C ALA A 160 1.35 -21.72 -0.55
N ALA A 161 1.02 -21.83 0.75
CA ALA A 161 1.29 -23.01 1.56
C ALA A 161 0.47 -24.22 1.07
N ALA A 162 -0.78 -24.01 0.66
CA ALA A 162 -1.62 -25.07 0.09
C ALA A 162 -1.05 -25.60 -1.24
N TYR A 163 -0.52 -24.69 -2.08
CA TYR A 163 0.19 -25.08 -3.31
C TYR A 163 1.44 -25.91 -2.99
N PHE A 164 2.27 -25.46 -2.06
CA PHE A 164 3.47 -26.15 -1.64
C PHE A 164 3.18 -27.60 -1.19
N ALA A 165 2.15 -27.77 -0.39
CA ALA A 165 1.78 -29.10 0.10
C ALA A 165 1.10 -29.96 -0.96
N ALA A 166 0.09 -29.41 -1.67
CA ALA A 166 -0.78 -30.21 -2.53
C ALA A 166 -0.23 -30.43 -3.95
N ILE A 167 0.54 -29.47 -4.49
CA ILE A 167 1.01 -29.52 -5.88
C ILE A 167 2.47 -29.94 -5.96
N LEU A 168 3.34 -29.40 -5.07
CA LEU A 168 4.74 -29.80 -5.05
C LEU A 168 4.98 -31.12 -4.25
N GLY A 169 3.92 -31.66 -3.59
CA GLY A 169 4.00 -32.91 -2.85
C GLY A 169 4.88 -32.86 -1.60
N HIS A 170 5.15 -31.67 -1.07
CA HIS A 170 5.93 -31.53 0.16
C HIS A 170 5.04 -31.82 1.39
N GLU A 171 5.40 -32.85 2.14
CA GLU A 171 4.73 -33.11 3.40
C GLU A 171 5.05 -32.03 4.44
N VAL A 172 4.01 -31.35 4.92
CA VAL A 172 4.08 -30.44 6.07
C VAL A 172 3.26 -31.05 7.20
N PRO A 173 3.89 -31.77 8.16
CA PRO A 173 3.16 -32.36 9.27
C PRO A 173 2.44 -31.32 10.13
N PRO A 174 1.31 -31.68 10.79
CA PRO A 174 0.65 -30.80 11.74
C PRO A 174 1.62 -30.26 12.82
N GLY A 175 1.51 -28.99 13.15
CA GLY A 175 2.40 -28.29 14.08
C GLY A 175 3.72 -27.79 13.48
N ARG A 176 4.03 -28.14 12.22
CA ARG A 176 5.15 -27.55 11.46
C ARG A 176 4.69 -26.28 10.76
N ALA A 177 5.65 -25.40 10.43
CA ALA A 177 5.36 -24.16 9.75
C ALA A 177 6.19 -24.00 8.48
N LEU A 178 5.68 -23.16 7.57
CA LEU A 178 6.37 -22.66 6.38
C LEU A 178 6.61 -21.17 6.55
N VAL A 179 7.74 -20.69 6.06
CA VAL A 179 7.98 -19.26 5.82
C VAL A 179 7.65 -19.00 4.36
N VAL A 180 6.64 -18.18 4.10
CA VAL A 180 6.29 -17.70 2.76
C VAL A 180 6.92 -16.33 2.59
N TYR A 181 7.86 -16.24 1.64
CA TYR A 181 8.55 -15.01 1.25
C TYR A 181 7.98 -14.59 -0.09
N ASP A 182 7.06 -13.64 -0.07
CA ASP A 182 6.40 -13.12 -1.26
C ASP A 182 7.03 -11.79 -1.67
N PHE A 183 7.85 -11.84 -2.71
CA PHE A 183 8.50 -10.66 -3.27
C PHE A 183 7.87 -10.33 -4.61
N GLY A 184 6.81 -9.54 -4.51
CA GLY A 184 6.01 -9.11 -5.64
C GLY A 184 6.61 -7.95 -6.43
N ALA A 185 5.80 -7.35 -7.28
CA ALA A 185 6.19 -6.16 -8.04
C ALA A 185 6.08 -4.88 -7.20
N GLY A 186 5.04 -4.76 -6.35
CA GLY A 186 4.75 -3.55 -5.59
C GLY A 186 5.19 -3.58 -4.14
N THR A 187 5.13 -4.74 -3.51
CA THR A 187 5.37 -4.95 -2.08
C THR A 187 6.24 -6.16 -1.84
N PHE A 188 6.82 -6.21 -0.67
CA PHE A 188 7.39 -7.41 -0.09
C PHE A 188 6.52 -7.82 1.09
N ASP A 189 5.98 -9.02 1.07
CA ASP A 189 5.21 -9.62 2.14
C ASP A 189 5.89 -10.89 2.64
N VAL A 190 5.89 -11.11 3.95
CA VAL A 190 6.41 -12.34 4.55
C VAL A 190 5.46 -12.84 5.61
N SER A 191 5.22 -14.13 5.62
CA SER A 191 4.34 -14.76 6.58
C SER A 191 4.91 -16.09 7.08
N VAL A 192 4.65 -16.39 8.34
CA VAL A 192 4.85 -17.71 8.91
C VAL A 192 3.49 -18.40 8.98
N VAL A 193 3.36 -19.49 8.26
CA VAL A 193 2.09 -20.23 8.11
C VAL A 193 2.27 -21.61 8.75
N ARG A 194 1.44 -21.93 9.74
CA ARG A 194 1.49 -23.20 10.44
C ARG A 194 0.44 -24.16 9.89
N ARG A 195 0.83 -25.43 9.73
CA ARG A 195 -0.09 -26.51 9.46
C ARG A 195 -0.79 -26.94 10.75
N ASP A 196 -2.10 -26.92 10.76
CA ASP A 196 -2.95 -27.50 11.81
C ASP A 196 -3.83 -28.62 11.25
N ALA A 197 -4.79 -29.13 12.04
CA ALA A 197 -5.65 -30.23 11.62
C ALA A 197 -6.62 -29.85 10.48
N GLU A 198 -7.00 -28.58 10.41
CA GLU A 198 -8.00 -28.07 9.46
C GLU A 198 -7.37 -27.50 8.19
N GLY A 199 -6.06 -27.20 8.20
CA GLY A 199 -5.39 -26.62 7.06
C GLY A 199 -4.15 -25.82 7.42
N PHE A 200 -3.96 -24.67 6.77
CA PHE A 200 -2.90 -23.74 7.06
C PHE A 200 -3.46 -22.45 7.67
N ALA A 201 -2.80 -21.95 8.71
CA ALA A 201 -3.16 -20.71 9.38
C ALA A 201 -1.96 -19.77 9.47
N VAL A 202 -2.16 -18.47 9.25
CA VAL A 202 -1.13 -17.45 9.44
C VAL A 202 -0.87 -17.28 10.94
N VAL A 203 0.39 -17.43 11.36
CA VAL A 203 0.82 -17.26 12.76
C VAL A 203 1.42 -15.87 12.97
N ALA A 204 2.19 -15.42 11.99
CA ALA A 204 2.77 -14.09 11.97
C ALA A 204 2.86 -13.60 10.52
N ALA A 205 2.66 -12.32 10.31
CA ALA A 205 2.81 -11.69 9.01
C ALA A 205 3.45 -10.31 9.20
N GLY A 206 4.12 -9.85 8.16
CA GLY A 206 4.70 -8.51 8.06
C GLY A 206 5.20 -8.28 6.65
N GLY A 207 5.83 -7.15 6.41
CA GLY A 207 6.31 -6.83 5.07
C GLY A 207 6.86 -5.42 4.97
N LEU A 208 7.14 -5.03 3.74
CA LEU A 208 7.63 -3.71 3.35
C LEU A 208 6.73 -3.20 2.22
N PRO A 209 5.85 -2.23 2.48
CA PRO A 209 4.88 -1.74 1.49
C PRO A 209 5.54 -1.00 0.32
N ASP A 210 6.76 -0.49 0.54
CA ASP A 210 7.49 0.34 -0.41
C ASP A 210 8.74 -0.37 -0.97
N VAL A 211 8.82 -1.70 -0.87
CA VAL A 211 9.92 -2.51 -1.42
C VAL A 211 9.35 -3.62 -2.27
N GLY A 212 9.50 -3.47 -3.58
CA GLY A 212 9.03 -4.45 -4.58
C GLY A 212 9.88 -4.42 -5.84
N GLY A 213 9.45 -5.15 -6.85
CA GLY A 213 10.12 -5.20 -8.15
C GLY A 213 10.19 -3.84 -8.84
N LEU A 214 9.19 -2.96 -8.63
CA LEU A 214 9.17 -1.60 -9.18
C LEU A 214 10.25 -0.71 -8.56
N ASP A 215 10.56 -0.93 -7.28
CA ASP A 215 11.63 -0.19 -6.60
C ASP A 215 13.00 -0.66 -7.09
N LEU A 216 13.12 -1.94 -7.45
CA LEU A 216 14.32 -2.47 -8.11
C LEU A 216 14.45 -2.00 -9.57
N ASP A 217 13.34 -1.71 -10.27
CA ASP A 217 13.37 -1.03 -11.57
C ASP A 217 13.95 0.38 -11.41
N ALA A 218 13.54 1.11 -10.37
CA ALA A 218 14.10 2.42 -10.04
C ALA A 218 15.61 2.36 -9.74
N VAL A 219 16.06 1.32 -9.05
CA VAL A 219 17.51 1.07 -8.81
C VAL A 219 18.27 0.90 -10.12
N VAL A 220 17.71 0.18 -11.11
CA VAL A 220 18.31 0.03 -12.45
C VAL A 220 18.38 1.38 -13.17
N VAL A 221 17.30 2.18 -13.12
CA VAL A 221 17.27 3.52 -13.73
C VAL A 221 18.31 4.45 -13.08
N GLU A 222 18.44 4.43 -11.76
CA GLU A 222 19.43 5.26 -11.06
C GLU A 222 20.87 4.79 -11.33
N HIS A 223 21.08 3.48 -11.44
CA HIS A 223 22.36 2.95 -11.86
C HIS A 223 22.73 3.40 -13.29
N ALA A 224 21.77 3.34 -14.23
CA ALA A 224 21.95 3.86 -15.58
C ALA A 224 22.29 5.36 -15.59
N ARG A 225 21.65 6.15 -14.71
CA ARG A 225 21.94 7.56 -14.50
C ARG A 225 23.39 7.78 -14.05
N SER A 226 23.87 6.97 -13.13
CA SER A 226 25.24 7.06 -12.60
C SER A 226 26.31 6.77 -13.65
N LEU A 227 25.97 6.01 -14.69
CA LEU A 227 26.88 5.63 -15.79
C LEU A 227 26.85 6.64 -16.96
N THR A 228 25.90 7.58 -16.98
CA THR A 228 25.69 8.52 -18.08
C THR A 228 25.73 9.97 -17.62
N GLY A 229 26.35 10.85 -18.38
CA GLY A 229 26.61 12.23 -17.99
C GLY A 229 25.67 13.30 -18.54
N ASN A 230 24.61 12.94 -19.32
CA ASN A 230 23.74 13.89 -20.00
C ASN A 230 22.62 14.42 -19.08
N ALA A 231 22.90 15.44 -18.27
CA ALA A 231 21.92 16.04 -17.36
C ALA A 231 20.66 16.57 -18.04
N ALA A 232 20.75 17.08 -19.27
CA ALA A 232 19.61 17.63 -20.00
C ALA A 232 18.62 16.54 -20.45
N GLY A 233 19.13 15.41 -20.95
CA GLY A 233 18.30 14.24 -21.29
C GLY A 233 17.60 13.67 -20.06
N TRP A 234 18.30 13.53 -18.95
CA TRP A 234 17.74 13.06 -17.70
C TRP A 234 16.67 14.01 -17.12
N ALA A 235 16.90 15.33 -17.21
CA ALA A 235 15.91 16.31 -16.76
C ALA A 235 14.56 16.17 -17.51
N ARG A 236 14.59 15.84 -18.79
CA ARG A 236 13.36 15.58 -19.58
C ARG A 236 12.73 14.22 -19.25
N LEU A 237 13.53 13.22 -18.92
CA LEU A 237 13.03 11.93 -18.45
C LEU A 237 12.38 12.06 -17.07
N ASP A 238 12.93 12.86 -16.17
CA ASP A 238 12.39 13.10 -14.84
C ASP A 238 11.13 13.97 -14.89
N TRP A 239 11.13 14.99 -15.76
CA TRP A 239 10.07 15.97 -15.90
C TRP A 239 9.58 16.05 -17.34
N PRO A 240 8.85 15.03 -17.82
CA PRO A 240 8.37 14.98 -19.18
C PRO A 240 7.31 16.06 -19.42
N GLU A 241 7.61 17.00 -20.34
CA GLU A 241 6.72 18.12 -20.69
C GLU A 241 5.85 17.78 -21.90
N THR A 242 6.37 16.95 -22.79
CA THR A 242 5.71 16.55 -24.03
C THR A 242 5.27 15.09 -23.99
N THR A 243 4.30 14.74 -24.84
CA THR A 243 3.91 13.32 -25.03
C THR A 243 5.10 12.48 -25.50
N ALA A 244 6.04 13.05 -26.26
CA ALA A 244 7.26 12.35 -26.67
C ALA A 244 8.17 12.05 -25.48
N ASP A 245 8.35 13.00 -24.54
CA ASP A 245 9.12 12.77 -23.34
C ASP A 245 8.46 11.72 -22.42
N GLN A 246 7.12 11.75 -22.33
CA GLN A 246 6.36 10.75 -21.58
C GLN A 246 6.55 9.33 -22.16
N ARG A 247 6.56 9.19 -23.48
CA ARG A 247 6.87 7.92 -24.15
C ARG A 247 8.30 7.48 -23.87
N SER A 248 9.26 8.38 -24.04
CA SER A 248 10.68 8.09 -23.78
C SER A 248 10.92 7.63 -22.34
N ARG A 249 10.28 8.28 -21.38
CA ARG A 249 10.36 7.83 -19.99
C ARG A 249 9.73 6.44 -19.81
N ARG A 250 8.54 6.21 -20.37
CA ARG A 250 7.91 4.87 -20.30
C ARG A 250 8.82 3.80 -20.89
N ASP A 251 9.44 4.07 -22.04
CA ASP A 251 10.36 3.14 -22.70
C ASP A 251 11.57 2.84 -21.82
N LEU A 252 12.14 3.84 -21.14
CA LEU A 252 13.21 3.64 -20.16
C LEU A 252 12.78 2.69 -19.02
N TRP A 253 11.60 2.91 -18.44
CA TRP A 253 11.13 2.08 -17.32
C TRP A 253 10.79 0.65 -17.74
N LEU A 254 10.22 0.47 -18.93
CA LEU A 254 10.00 -0.86 -19.52
C LEU A 254 11.32 -1.56 -19.81
N GLY A 255 12.30 -0.83 -20.34
CA GLY A 255 13.66 -1.33 -20.55
C GLY A 255 14.36 -1.74 -19.26
N ALA A 256 14.25 -0.91 -18.21
CA ALA A 256 14.83 -1.20 -16.90
C ALA A 256 14.20 -2.46 -16.26
N ARG A 257 12.87 -2.60 -16.35
CA ARG A 257 12.17 -3.81 -15.92
C ARG A 257 12.64 -5.05 -16.70
N ALA A 258 12.69 -4.96 -18.01
CA ALA A 258 13.15 -6.06 -18.86
C ALA A 258 14.60 -6.44 -18.55
N ALA A 259 15.48 -5.47 -18.35
CA ALA A 259 16.88 -5.70 -17.95
C ALA A 259 16.96 -6.40 -16.60
N LYS A 260 16.25 -5.93 -15.56
CA LYS A 260 16.15 -6.58 -14.25
C LYS A 260 15.69 -8.05 -14.35
N GLU A 261 14.63 -8.30 -15.09
CA GLU A 261 14.09 -9.65 -15.28
C GLU A 261 15.06 -10.56 -16.04
N LEU A 262 15.79 -10.01 -17.04
CA LEU A 262 16.81 -10.74 -17.76
C LEU A 262 18.00 -11.08 -16.87
N LEU A 263 18.44 -10.18 -16.00
CA LEU A 263 19.54 -10.36 -15.06
C LEU A 263 19.27 -11.46 -14.00
N SER A 264 18.01 -11.82 -13.76
CA SER A 264 17.67 -12.99 -12.94
C SER A 264 18.05 -14.31 -13.61
N ARG A 265 18.17 -14.33 -14.94
CA ARG A 265 18.45 -15.54 -15.76
C ARG A 265 19.78 -15.49 -16.47
N ARG A 266 20.28 -14.29 -16.80
CA ARG A 266 21.51 -14.07 -17.55
C ARG A 266 22.49 -13.22 -16.76
N SER A 267 23.77 -13.29 -17.11
CA SER A 267 24.82 -12.49 -16.46
C SER A 267 24.89 -11.05 -16.94
N ARG A 268 24.22 -10.72 -18.07
CA ARG A 268 24.23 -9.38 -18.68
C ARG A 268 22.86 -9.05 -19.25
N ALA A 269 22.52 -7.76 -19.27
CA ALA A 269 21.36 -7.19 -19.94
C ALA A 269 21.74 -5.85 -20.57
N ASP A 270 21.11 -5.55 -21.68
CA ASP A 270 21.26 -4.27 -22.37
C ASP A 270 20.12 -3.34 -21.97
N LEU A 271 20.43 -2.04 -21.83
CA LEU A 271 19.47 -0.99 -21.53
C LEU A 271 19.76 0.24 -22.39
N HIS A 272 18.81 0.59 -23.24
CA HIS A 272 18.81 1.87 -23.94
C HIS A 272 18.22 2.97 -23.06
N VAL A 273 18.90 4.12 -22.95
CA VAL A 273 18.40 5.30 -22.21
C VAL A 273 17.97 6.36 -23.20
N PRO A 274 16.64 6.49 -23.48
CA PRO A 274 16.13 7.48 -24.41
C PRO A 274 16.44 8.92 -23.97
N LEU A 275 16.51 9.86 -24.90
CA LEU A 275 16.85 11.28 -24.70
C LEU A 275 18.28 11.54 -24.20
N VAL A 276 18.93 10.56 -23.60
CA VAL A 276 20.35 10.55 -23.30
C VAL A 276 21.13 9.95 -24.47
N ASP A 277 20.46 9.11 -25.26
CA ASP A 277 20.98 8.38 -26.43
C ASP A 277 22.21 7.53 -26.05
N ALA A 278 22.03 6.72 -24.99
CA ALA A 278 23.09 5.86 -24.47
C ALA A 278 22.60 4.40 -24.40
N ASP A 279 23.42 3.49 -24.93
CA ASP A 279 23.25 2.05 -24.79
C ASP A 279 24.16 1.54 -23.69
N LEU A 280 23.59 0.92 -22.67
CA LEU A 280 24.31 0.42 -21.51
C LEU A 280 24.27 -1.10 -21.47
N HIS A 281 25.37 -1.68 -21.00
CA HIS A 281 25.49 -3.10 -20.70
C HIS A 281 25.62 -3.28 -19.19
N ILE A 282 24.55 -3.75 -18.55
CA ILE A 282 24.50 -3.96 -17.10
C ILE A 282 24.78 -5.42 -16.80
N THR A 283 25.69 -5.69 -15.87
CA THR A 283 25.96 -7.05 -15.39
C THR A 283 25.07 -7.39 -14.19
N ARG A 284 24.87 -8.70 -13.95
CA ARG A 284 24.18 -9.17 -12.74
C ARG A 284 24.88 -8.70 -11.46
N GLU A 285 26.21 -8.71 -11.44
CA GLU A 285 26.99 -8.27 -10.27
C GLU A 285 26.77 -6.78 -9.95
N GLU A 286 26.72 -5.94 -10.97
CA GLU A 286 26.40 -4.51 -10.81
C GLU A 286 24.99 -4.32 -10.28
N PHE A 287 24.02 -4.99 -10.88
CA PHE A 287 22.63 -4.95 -10.40
C PHE A 287 22.51 -5.46 -8.96
N GLU A 288 23.05 -6.63 -8.64
CA GLU A 288 23.00 -7.22 -7.30
C GLU A 288 23.68 -6.32 -6.25
N ARG A 289 24.74 -5.63 -6.60
CA ARG A 289 25.44 -4.68 -5.73
C ARG A 289 24.55 -3.48 -5.38
N VAL A 290 23.86 -2.89 -6.37
CA VAL A 290 22.99 -1.72 -6.13
C VAL A 290 21.63 -2.10 -5.55
N ALA A 291 21.10 -3.28 -5.84
CA ALA A 291 19.85 -3.82 -5.29
C ALA A 291 20.01 -4.37 -3.85
N ARG A 292 21.25 -4.64 -3.42
CA ARG A 292 21.53 -5.28 -2.15
C ARG A 292 20.89 -4.64 -0.92
N PRO A 293 20.88 -3.30 -0.76
CA PRO A 293 20.26 -2.67 0.39
C PRO A 293 18.76 -3.03 0.52
N HIS A 294 18.04 -3.09 -0.61
CA HIS A 294 16.61 -3.46 -0.62
C HIS A 294 16.42 -4.94 -0.25
N LEU A 295 17.28 -5.82 -0.78
CA LEU A 295 17.22 -7.25 -0.46
C LEU A 295 17.60 -7.53 1.00
N ASP A 296 18.58 -6.82 1.56
CA ASP A 296 18.94 -6.94 2.98
C ASP A 296 17.76 -6.50 3.89
N GLN A 297 16.97 -5.49 3.48
CA GLN A 297 15.74 -5.09 4.20
C GLN A 297 14.68 -6.20 4.19
N THR A 298 14.45 -6.86 3.04
CA THR A 298 13.47 -7.97 2.96
C THR A 298 13.90 -9.14 3.84
N VAL A 299 15.18 -9.44 3.90
CA VAL A 299 15.72 -10.49 4.76
C VAL A 299 15.59 -10.11 6.24
N ALA A 300 15.87 -8.87 6.60
CA ALA A 300 15.70 -8.38 7.98
C ALA A 300 14.22 -8.45 8.44
N ALA A 301 13.29 -8.05 7.58
CA ALA A 301 11.85 -8.18 7.82
C ALA A 301 11.46 -9.66 8.00
N THR A 302 11.98 -10.55 7.14
CA THR A 302 11.74 -12.00 7.26
C THR A 302 12.20 -12.54 8.62
N LEU A 303 13.41 -12.20 9.04
CA LEU A 303 13.93 -12.62 10.33
C LEU A 303 13.10 -12.07 11.51
N SER A 304 12.57 -10.86 11.38
CA SER A 304 11.69 -10.25 12.38
C SER A 304 10.39 -11.05 12.52
N VAL A 305 9.71 -11.35 11.40
CA VAL A 305 8.45 -12.10 11.38
C VAL A 305 8.65 -13.55 11.86
N VAL A 306 9.75 -14.20 11.48
CA VAL A 306 10.08 -15.54 11.99
C VAL A 306 10.27 -15.53 13.51
N ARG A 307 10.94 -14.51 14.06
CA ARG A 307 11.08 -14.36 15.53
C ARG A 307 9.74 -14.11 16.21
N SER A 308 8.91 -13.21 15.67
CA SER A 308 7.59 -12.90 16.25
C SER A 308 6.63 -14.07 16.24
N ALA A 309 6.78 -15.00 15.29
CA ALA A 309 5.99 -16.23 15.24
C ALA A 309 6.25 -17.17 16.43
N GLY A 310 7.36 -17.02 17.16
CA GLY A 310 7.71 -17.85 18.30
C GLY A 310 7.89 -19.34 17.98
N ILE A 311 8.07 -19.68 16.69
CA ILE A 311 8.21 -21.07 16.23
C ILE A 311 9.69 -21.44 16.23
N PRO A 312 10.09 -22.53 16.95
CA PRO A 312 11.47 -23.03 16.90
C PRO A 312 11.87 -23.37 15.46
N ARG A 313 13.13 -23.07 15.12
CA ARG A 313 13.67 -23.28 13.77
C ARG A 313 13.47 -24.71 13.27
N GLU A 314 13.60 -25.68 14.15
CA GLU A 314 13.46 -27.12 13.85
C GLU A 314 12.02 -27.47 13.42
N ARG A 315 11.06 -26.63 13.76
CA ARG A 315 9.65 -26.75 13.33
C ARG A 315 9.34 -26.00 12.04
N ILE A 316 10.27 -25.23 11.48
CA ILE A 316 10.13 -24.66 10.14
C ILE A 316 10.42 -25.77 9.12
N ALA A 317 9.42 -26.16 8.36
CA ALA A 317 9.53 -27.20 7.34
C ALA A 317 10.19 -26.72 6.06
N GLY A 318 10.12 -25.42 5.75
CA GLY A 318 10.73 -24.85 4.56
C GLY A 318 10.53 -23.33 4.45
N VAL A 319 11.29 -22.74 3.56
CA VAL A 319 11.15 -21.34 3.11
C VAL A 319 10.69 -21.39 1.66
N PHE A 320 9.59 -20.74 1.36
CA PHE A 320 8.91 -20.82 0.09
C PHE A 320 8.90 -19.45 -0.60
N LEU A 321 9.48 -19.38 -1.81
CA LEU A 321 9.63 -18.14 -2.57
C LEU A 321 8.46 -17.98 -3.54
N VAL A 322 7.76 -16.87 -3.43
CA VAL A 322 6.59 -16.50 -4.22
C VAL A 322 6.80 -15.10 -4.80
N GLY A 323 6.07 -14.76 -5.84
CA GLY A 323 6.16 -13.47 -6.51
C GLY A 323 7.33 -13.39 -7.50
N GLY A 324 7.18 -12.57 -8.54
CA GLY A 324 8.13 -12.50 -9.65
C GLY A 324 9.52 -12.01 -9.26
N SER A 325 9.63 -11.11 -8.28
CA SER A 325 10.93 -10.56 -7.83
C SER A 325 11.72 -11.55 -6.96
N SER A 326 11.11 -12.60 -6.45
CA SER A 326 11.81 -13.69 -5.75
C SER A 326 12.75 -14.51 -6.65
N ARG A 327 12.63 -14.35 -7.96
CA ARG A 327 13.54 -14.95 -8.96
C ARG A 327 14.96 -14.37 -8.95
N ILE A 328 15.19 -13.25 -8.26
CA ILE A 328 16.52 -12.65 -8.12
C ILE A 328 17.40 -13.59 -7.29
N PRO A 329 18.52 -14.15 -7.85
CA PRO A 329 19.29 -15.20 -7.19
C PRO A 329 19.86 -14.77 -5.83
N LEU A 330 20.21 -13.49 -5.69
CA LEU A 330 20.75 -12.95 -4.44
C LEU A 330 19.75 -13.06 -3.29
N ALA A 331 18.43 -12.94 -3.54
CA ALA A 331 17.40 -13.07 -2.50
C ALA A 331 17.45 -14.46 -1.84
N ALA A 332 17.42 -15.52 -2.65
CA ALA A 332 17.53 -16.91 -2.17
C ALA A 332 18.85 -17.16 -1.42
N ALA A 333 19.97 -16.65 -1.94
CA ALA A 333 21.28 -16.81 -1.32
C ALA A 333 21.36 -16.12 0.06
N LEU A 334 20.80 -14.92 0.19
CA LEU A 334 20.77 -14.18 1.45
C LEU A 334 19.88 -14.87 2.48
N LEU A 335 18.68 -15.31 2.10
CA LEU A 335 17.76 -16.05 2.95
C LEU A 335 18.40 -17.36 3.46
N HIS A 336 19.01 -18.14 2.54
CA HIS A 336 19.69 -19.37 2.92
C HIS A 336 20.79 -19.12 3.95
N ARG A 337 21.59 -18.08 3.73
CA ARG A 337 22.68 -17.71 4.66
C ARG A 337 22.18 -17.36 6.05
N GLN A 338 21.05 -16.64 6.13
CA GLN A 338 20.53 -16.13 7.40
C GLN A 338 19.67 -17.16 8.14
N LEU A 339 18.82 -17.89 7.42
CA LEU A 339 17.92 -18.88 8.02
C LEU A 339 18.55 -20.28 8.12
N GLY A 340 19.59 -20.57 7.29
CA GLY A 340 20.22 -21.88 7.16
C GLY A 340 19.27 -22.94 6.61
N ILE A 341 18.15 -22.54 6.00
CA ILE A 341 17.19 -23.38 5.32
C ILE A 341 17.24 -22.97 3.84
N ALA A 342 17.46 -23.94 2.95
CA ALA A 342 17.47 -23.66 1.52
C ALA A 342 16.04 -23.29 1.07
N PRO A 343 15.84 -22.11 0.46
CA PRO A 343 14.53 -21.77 -0.07
C PRO A 343 14.14 -22.66 -1.23
N THR A 344 12.86 -23.02 -1.31
CA THR A 344 12.27 -23.68 -2.47
C THR A 344 11.94 -22.64 -3.52
N VAL A 345 12.55 -22.77 -4.70
CA VAL A 345 12.34 -21.91 -5.87
C VAL A 345 11.44 -22.66 -6.86
N ILE A 346 10.54 -21.92 -7.52
CA ILE A 346 9.57 -22.46 -8.48
C ILE A 346 9.77 -21.79 -9.83
N ASP A 347 9.49 -22.53 -10.91
CA ASP A 347 9.63 -22.01 -12.28
C ASP A 347 8.66 -20.85 -12.60
N GLN A 348 7.43 -20.91 -12.05
CA GLN A 348 6.39 -19.92 -12.27
C GLN A 348 5.81 -19.44 -10.91
N PRO A 349 6.59 -18.69 -10.11
CA PRO A 349 6.18 -18.27 -8.78
C PRO A 349 4.96 -17.34 -8.78
N GLU A 350 4.66 -16.70 -9.90
CA GLU A 350 3.50 -15.84 -10.10
C GLU A 350 2.16 -16.61 -10.20
N LEU A 351 2.16 -17.91 -10.53
CA LEU A 351 0.94 -18.72 -10.63
C LEU A 351 0.56 -19.42 -9.33
N VAL A 352 1.46 -19.46 -8.38
CA VAL A 352 1.38 -20.25 -7.14
C VAL A 352 0.15 -19.91 -6.33
N VAL A 353 -0.09 -18.63 -6.10
CA VAL A 353 -1.13 -18.13 -5.21
C VAL A 353 -2.52 -18.42 -5.80
N ALA A 354 -2.71 -18.08 -7.08
CA ALA A 354 -3.96 -18.34 -7.80
C ALA A 354 -4.27 -19.86 -7.92
N HIS A 355 -3.25 -20.68 -8.11
CA HIS A 355 -3.46 -22.14 -8.16
C HIS A 355 -3.72 -22.72 -6.76
N GLY A 356 -2.98 -22.26 -5.76
CA GLY A 356 -3.08 -22.77 -4.38
C GLY A 356 -4.41 -22.45 -3.72
N CYS A 357 -5.02 -21.30 -4.01
CA CYS A 357 -6.31 -20.94 -3.44
C CYS A 357 -7.44 -21.93 -3.84
N LEU A 358 -7.32 -22.60 -4.98
CA LEU A 358 -8.25 -23.64 -5.42
C LEU A 358 -8.08 -24.97 -4.67
N LYS A 359 -6.99 -25.16 -3.92
CA LYS A 359 -6.74 -26.34 -3.08
C LYS A 359 -7.27 -26.19 -1.65
N MET A 360 -7.83 -25.03 -1.34
CA MET A 360 -8.46 -24.79 -0.05
C MET A 360 -9.81 -25.54 0.05
N PRO A 361 -10.18 -26.03 1.27
CA PRO A 361 -11.51 -26.56 1.51
C PRO A 361 -12.58 -25.52 1.19
N GLN A 362 -13.68 -25.95 0.58
CA GLN A 362 -14.81 -25.05 0.37
C GLN A 362 -15.45 -24.72 1.71
N VAL A 363 -15.32 -23.47 2.15
CA VAL A 363 -16.21 -22.95 3.18
C VAL A 363 -17.51 -22.63 2.47
N ALA A 364 -18.58 -23.35 2.82
CA ALA A 364 -19.91 -23.04 2.29
C ALA A 364 -20.21 -21.56 2.57
N PRO A 365 -20.69 -20.80 1.58
CA PRO A 365 -21.07 -19.40 1.82
C PRO A 365 -22.09 -19.37 2.96
N PRO A 366 -22.01 -18.40 3.89
CA PRO A 366 -23.01 -18.26 4.92
C PRO A 366 -24.39 -18.19 4.26
N PRO A 367 -25.42 -18.85 4.82
CA PRO A 367 -26.77 -18.80 4.25
C PRO A 367 -27.18 -17.35 4.08
N ALA A 368 -27.70 -17.02 2.91
CA ALA A 368 -28.19 -15.67 2.61
C ALA A 368 -29.13 -15.23 3.74
N PRO A 369 -28.97 -14.02 4.28
CA PRO A 369 -29.88 -13.53 5.31
C PRO A 369 -31.31 -13.63 4.76
N PRO A 370 -32.28 -14.09 5.58
CA PRO A 370 -33.66 -14.22 5.12
C PRO A 370 -34.13 -12.88 4.54
N ALA A 371 -34.71 -12.93 3.35
CA ALA A 371 -35.24 -11.76 2.67
C ALA A 371 -36.09 -10.97 3.66
N ARG A 372 -35.75 -9.70 3.90
CA ARG A 372 -36.55 -8.83 4.74
C ARG A 372 -37.97 -8.78 4.14
N PRO A 373 -39.01 -9.04 4.92
CA PRO A 373 -40.34 -8.85 4.44
C PRO A 373 -40.51 -7.40 3.97
N THR A 374 -41.07 -7.23 2.79
CA THR A 374 -41.43 -5.91 2.23
C THR A 374 -42.24 -5.13 3.24
N PRO A 375 -41.84 -3.93 3.65
CA PRO A 375 -42.61 -3.13 4.56
C PRO A 375 -43.96 -2.72 3.89
N PRO A 376 -45.06 -2.73 4.63
CA PRO A 376 -46.32 -2.23 4.10
C PRO A 376 -46.23 -0.73 3.77
N PRO A 377 -47.06 -0.21 2.84
CA PRO A 377 -47.01 1.19 2.41
C PRO A 377 -47.23 2.12 3.60
N ALA A 378 -46.37 3.13 3.72
CA ALA A 378 -46.37 4.10 4.80
C ALA A 378 -47.62 4.99 4.77
N PRO A 379 -48.26 5.26 5.93
CA PRO A 379 -49.30 6.27 6.03
C PRO A 379 -48.71 7.70 5.89
N PRO A 380 -49.53 8.69 5.51
CA PRO A 380 -49.09 10.06 5.25
C PRO A 380 -48.53 10.74 6.50
N ARG A 381 -47.40 11.45 6.34
CA ARG A 381 -46.66 12.17 7.38
C ARG A 381 -47.46 13.35 7.93
N PRO A 382 -47.57 13.51 9.25
CA PRO A 382 -47.87 14.79 9.88
C PRO A 382 -46.60 15.64 10.05
N ALA A 383 -46.78 16.94 10.13
CA ALA A 383 -45.77 17.98 10.13
C ALA A 383 -44.78 17.90 11.30
N MET A 384 -43.56 18.33 11.01
CA MET A 384 -42.40 18.37 11.91
C MET A 384 -42.59 19.26 13.12
N THR A 385 -42.37 18.70 14.31
CA THR A 385 -41.98 19.45 15.52
C THR A 385 -40.57 18.99 15.91
N GLN A 386 -39.69 19.95 16.17
CA GLN A 386 -38.31 19.74 16.56
C GLN A 386 -38.20 18.91 17.85
N ALA A 387 -37.34 17.90 17.87
CA ALA A 387 -36.98 17.15 19.06
C ALA A 387 -35.53 17.49 19.52
N PRO A 388 -35.31 17.50 20.84
CA PRO A 388 -34.03 17.92 21.43
C PRO A 388 -32.92 16.86 21.29
N ALA A 389 -31.69 17.33 21.40
CA ALA A 389 -30.45 16.57 21.26
C ALA A 389 -30.36 15.33 22.18
N PRO A 390 -29.71 14.23 21.72
CA PRO A 390 -29.60 13.01 22.53
C PRO A 390 -28.49 13.13 23.59
N THR A 391 -28.84 12.73 24.78
CA THR A 391 -27.97 12.62 25.96
C THR A 391 -27.04 11.40 25.91
N ARG A 392 -25.90 11.54 26.55
CA ARG A 392 -24.69 10.68 26.67
C ARG A 392 -24.88 9.18 27.02
N ALA A 393 -26.05 8.59 27.01
CA ALA A 393 -26.27 7.24 27.57
C ALA A 393 -26.34 6.08 26.57
N ARG A 394 -26.11 6.29 25.26
CA ARG A 394 -26.24 5.22 24.23
C ARG A 394 -24.96 4.74 23.57
N ALA A 395 -23.81 5.33 23.92
CA ALA A 395 -22.50 4.98 23.36
C ALA A 395 -21.81 3.78 24.06
N GLN A 396 -22.40 3.20 25.09
CA GLN A 396 -21.74 2.14 25.89
C GLN A 396 -22.06 0.69 25.46
N ALA A 397 -22.80 0.44 24.41
CA ALA A 397 -23.31 -0.91 24.12
C ALA A 397 -22.68 -1.64 22.92
N GLN A 398 -21.63 -1.11 22.27
CA GLN A 398 -20.98 -1.77 21.13
C GLN A 398 -19.44 -1.84 21.22
N ALA A 399 -18.87 -1.91 22.41
CA ALA A 399 -17.47 -2.25 22.59
C ALA A 399 -17.28 -3.78 22.42
N GLN A 400 -17.03 -4.23 21.19
CA GLN A 400 -16.49 -5.58 20.97
C GLN A 400 -14.99 -5.57 21.26
N ALA A 401 -14.58 -6.53 22.07
CA ALA A 401 -13.27 -6.72 22.67
C ALA A 401 -12.12 -6.65 21.66
N LEU A 402 -11.11 -5.83 21.97
CA LEU A 402 -9.76 -6.00 21.46
C LEU A 402 -9.21 -7.35 21.95
N PRO A 403 -8.37 -8.04 21.15
CA PRO A 403 -7.73 -9.27 21.61
C PRO A 403 -6.91 -8.95 22.88
N ALA A 404 -7.02 -9.81 23.86
CA ALA A 404 -6.28 -9.71 25.10
C ALA A 404 -4.77 -9.52 24.81
N VAL A 405 -4.21 -8.43 25.29
CA VAL A 405 -2.77 -8.17 25.27
C VAL A 405 -2.12 -9.29 26.08
N GLY A 406 -1.56 -10.28 25.39
CA GLY A 406 -0.76 -11.33 26.03
C GLY A 406 0.39 -10.69 26.78
N GLY A 407 0.64 -11.15 28.00
CA GLY A 407 1.56 -10.56 28.98
C GLY A 407 2.86 -10.06 28.35
N ILE A 408 3.11 -8.76 28.46
CA ILE A 408 4.31 -8.08 27.99
C ILE A 408 5.46 -8.48 28.92
N PRO A 409 6.58 -8.97 28.38
CA PRO A 409 7.75 -9.24 29.22
C PRO A 409 8.31 -7.93 29.77
N PRO A 410 8.80 -7.90 31.01
CA PRO A 410 9.33 -6.69 31.61
C PRO A 410 10.54 -6.17 30.81
N ARG A 411 10.44 -4.91 30.31
CA ARG A 411 11.42 -4.15 29.52
C ARG A 411 11.64 -4.68 28.11
N GLY A 412 10.60 -4.66 27.27
CA GLY A 412 10.64 -4.99 25.84
C GLY A 412 10.44 -3.77 24.95
N VAL A 413 10.89 -3.87 23.69
CA VAL A 413 10.51 -2.95 22.62
C VAL A 413 9.05 -3.23 22.26
N LEU A 414 8.20 -2.19 22.26
CA LEU A 414 6.80 -2.34 21.88
C LEU A 414 6.71 -2.67 20.37
N PRO A 415 5.72 -3.49 19.97
CA PRO A 415 5.55 -3.88 18.57
C PRO A 415 5.28 -2.66 17.69
N ALA A 416 5.62 -2.76 16.39
CA ALA A 416 5.49 -1.65 15.45
C ALA A 416 4.03 -1.26 15.15
N ASP A 417 3.08 -2.15 15.42
CA ASP A 417 1.63 -1.97 15.32
C ASP A 417 0.99 -1.52 16.65
N PHE A 418 1.82 -1.18 17.64
CA PHE A 418 1.33 -0.59 18.89
C PHE A 418 0.63 0.75 18.56
N PRO A 419 -0.57 1.01 19.12
CA PRO A 419 -1.38 2.16 18.71
C PRO A 419 -0.84 3.53 19.14
N VAL A 420 0.29 3.57 19.87
CA VAL A 420 0.99 4.81 20.23
C VAL A 420 2.33 4.87 19.49
N HIS A 421 2.56 5.96 18.77
CA HIS A 421 3.72 6.14 17.92
C HIS A 421 4.66 7.21 18.48
N LEU A 422 5.95 6.92 18.51
CA LEU A 422 6.98 7.91 18.77
C LEU A 422 7.14 8.81 17.55
N VAL A 423 7.13 10.13 17.75
CA VAL A 423 7.23 11.17 16.71
C VAL A 423 8.44 12.03 16.97
N GLU A 424 9.29 12.20 15.95
CA GLU A 424 10.42 13.12 15.95
C GLU A 424 10.04 14.39 15.16
N ILE A 425 10.17 15.55 15.77
CA ILE A 425 9.90 16.85 15.17
C ILE A 425 11.19 17.68 15.15
N SER A 426 11.56 18.14 13.95
CA SER A 426 12.65 19.09 13.75
C SER A 426 12.11 20.45 13.33
N LEU A 427 12.41 21.50 14.08
CA LEU A 427 12.00 22.86 13.81
C LEU A 427 13.01 23.86 14.39
N GLY A 428 13.39 24.88 13.63
CA GLY A 428 14.32 25.93 14.06
C GLY A 428 15.70 25.41 14.48
N GLY A 429 16.17 24.32 13.86
CA GLY A 429 17.45 23.68 14.19
C GLY A 429 17.43 22.85 15.47
N ARG A 430 16.27 22.73 16.13
CA ARG A 430 16.04 21.86 17.31
C ARG A 430 15.39 20.57 16.87
N VAL A 431 15.64 19.49 17.63
CA VAL A 431 14.99 18.17 17.44
C VAL A 431 14.43 17.73 18.77
N GLY A 432 13.17 17.29 18.77
CA GLY A 432 12.51 16.79 19.97
C GLY A 432 11.57 15.65 19.66
N TYR A 433 11.23 14.89 20.70
CA TYR A 433 10.40 13.69 20.61
C TYR A 433 9.11 13.88 21.39
N THR A 434 8.02 13.39 20.82
CA THR A 434 6.70 13.29 21.47
C THR A 434 6.03 11.98 21.08
N VAL A 435 4.85 11.73 21.59
CA VAL A 435 4.05 10.55 21.23
C VAL A 435 2.71 10.96 20.64
N ARG A 436 2.20 10.14 19.71
CA ARG A 436 0.94 10.34 19.01
C ARG A 436 0.15 9.03 18.96
N THR A 437 -1.17 9.15 19.07
CA THR A 437 -2.13 8.08 18.75
C THR A 437 -3.25 8.64 17.89
N TYR A 438 -4.19 7.80 17.47
CA TYR A 438 -5.34 8.21 16.67
C TYR A 438 -6.64 7.81 17.34
N LEU A 439 -7.59 8.74 17.42
CA LEU A 439 -9.00 8.47 17.73
C LEU A 439 -9.73 8.21 16.42
N THR A 440 -10.50 7.13 16.37
CA THR A 440 -11.38 6.84 15.23
C THR A 440 -12.78 7.26 15.61
N ASP A 441 -13.41 8.14 14.83
CA ASP A 441 -14.80 8.52 14.97
C ASP A 441 -15.77 7.44 14.44
N ASP A 442 -17.08 7.65 14.67
CA ASP A 442 -18.13 6.71 14.24
C ASP A 442 -18.23 6.57 12.71
N ASP A 443 -17.72 7.54 11.95
CA ASP A 443 -17.70 7.56 10.49
C ASP A 443 -16.40 6.98 9.91
N GLY A 444 -15.47 6.54 10.78
CA GLY A 444 -14.19 5.95 10.42
C GLY A 444 -13.07 6.96 10.15
N GLY A 445 -13.29 8.24 10.45
CA GLY A 445 -12.27 9.28 10.43
C GLY A 445 -11.26 9.08 11.56
N ALA A 446 -9.95 9.28 11.27
CA ALA A 446 -8.90 9.16 12.26
C ALA A 446 -8.35 10.55 12.61
N THR A 447 -8.50 10.95 13.88
CA THR A 447 -7.98 12.22 14.40
C THR A 447 -6.74 11.95 15.25
N ALA A 448 -5.63 12.63 14.93
CA ALA A 448 -4.39 12.53 15.68
C ALA A 448 -4.52 13.18 17.06
N VAL A 449 -4.07 12.48 18.10
CA VAL A 449 -4.02 12.95 19.48
C VAL A 449 -2.59 12.84 19.99
N PHE A 450 -2.10 13.91 20.58
CA PHE A 450 -0.76 14.02 21.14
C PHE A 450 -0.81 14.12 22.68
N ALA A 451 0.31 13.83 23.35
CA ALA A 451 0.47 14.06 24.77
C ALA A 451 0.62 15.57 25.09
N SER A 452 -0.35 16.38 24.66
CA SER A 452 -0.37 17.84 24.83
C SER A 452 -0.99 18.23 26.17
N GLU A 453 -0.44 19.24 26.83
CA GLU A 453 -0.87 19.77 28.11
C GLU A 453 -1.18 21.27 28.00
N GLY A 454 -2.38 21.69 28.39
CA GLY A 454 -2.78 23.09 28.39
C GLY A 454 -2.62 23.79 27.04
N GLY A 455 -2.88 23.11 25.92
CA GLY A 455 -2.74 23.65 24.57
C GLY A 455 -1.30 23.80 24.09
N ARG A 456 -0.33 23.15 24.76
CA ARG A 456 1.09 23.09 24.36
C ARG A 456 1.55 21.64 24.23
N LEU A 457 2.49 21.39 23.33
CA LEU A 457 3.05 20.06 23.09
C LEU A 457 4.47 19.96 23.67
N PRO A 458 4.69 19.14 24.71
CA PRO A 458 6.03 18.86 25.21
C PRO A 458 6.85 18.07 24.18
N LEU A 459 8.06 18.57 23.92
CA LEU A 459 9.07 17.90 23.08
C LEU A 459 10.33 17.63 23.92
N PHE A 460 10.69 16.37 24.01
CA PHE A 460 11.80 15.92 24.83
C PHE A 460 13.06 15.68 24.00
N ALA A 461 14.23 15.99 24.56
CA ALA A 461 15.52 15.73 23.91
C ALA A 461 15.84 14.23 23.74
N LYS A 462 15.12 13.34 24.44
CA LYS A 462 15.30 11.89 24.36
C LYS A 462 13.96 11.19 24.14
N PRO A 463 13.89 10.19 23.26
CA PRO A 463 12.66 9.48 22.93
C PRO A 463 12.04 8.76 24.15
N GLU A 464 12.86 8.22 25.06
CA GLU A 464 12.38 7.54 26.26
C GLU A 464 11.60 8.49 27.18
N ARG A 465 12.03 9.76 27.26
CA ARG A 465 11.36 10.76 28.08
C ARG A 465 9.97 11.12 27.57
N ALA A 466 9.76 11.08 26.24
CA ALA A 466 8.44 11.30 25.64
C ALA A 466 7.47 10.18 26.01
N ALA A 467 7.92 8.93 25.97
CA ALA A 467 7.12 7.77 26.37
C ALA A 467 6.82 7.77 27.89
N ASP A 468 7.84 8.03 28.72
CA ASP A 468 7.70 8.11 30.18
C ASP A 468 6.71 9.22 30.59
N HIS A 469 6.78 10.37 29.92
CA HIS A 469 5.88 11.49 30.17
C HIS A 469 4.43 11.14 29.85
N ALA A 470 4.18 10.57 28.69
CA ALA A 470 2.84 10.17 28.30
C ALA A 470 2.28 9.05 29.20
N ALA A 471 3.11 8.11 29.64
CA ALA A 471 2.69 7.03 30.52
C ALA A 471 2.46 7.48 31.99
N GLY A 472 3.16 8.52 32.44
CA GLY A 472 3.17 8.94 33.85
C GLY A 472 2.37 10.20 34.15
N SER A 473 1.73 10.85 33.17
CA SER A 473 0.98 12.11 33.33
C SER A 473 -0.51 11.89 33.06
N ASP A 474 -1.37 12.37 33.95
CA ASP A 474 -2.83 12.26 33.83
C ASP A 474 -3.48 13.51 33.21
N GLY A 475 -2.68 14.52 32.83
CA GLY A 475 -3.17 15.86 32.43
C GLY A 475 -3.15 16.14 30.93
N HIS A 476 -2.88 15.16 30.07
CA HIS A 476 -2.77 15.36 28.62
C HIS A 476 -3.96 14.78 27.83
N ALA A 477 -4.15 15.24 26.59
CA ALA A 477 -5.30 14.87 25.75
C ALA A 477 -5.40 13.36 25.45
N MET A 478 -4.29 12.61 25.49
CA MET A 478 -4.32 11.16 25.24
C MET A 478 -5.03 10.36 26.34
N THR A 479 -5.26 10.93 27.53
CA THR A 479 -6.00 10.25 28.62
C THR A 479 -7.47 9.99 28.26
N GLU A 480 -8.00 10.67 27.25
CA GLU A 480 -9.34 10.48 26.74
C GLU A 480 -9.46 9.31 25.74
N VAL A 481 -8.34 8.74 25.34
CA VAL A 481 -8.29 7.61 24.40
C VAL A 481 -8.82 6.34 25.07
N LEU A 482 -9.64 5.60 24.36
CA LEU A 482 -10.20 4.34 24.84
C LEU A 482 -9.08 3.37 25.24
N HIS A 483 -9.17 2.77 26.42
CA HIS A 483 -8.15 1.88 26.98
C HIS A 483 -6.80 2.55 27.27
N TRP A 484 -6.76 3.88 27.49
CA TRP A 484 -5.51 4.59 27.78
C TRP A 484 -4.75 4.01 28.98
N GLU A 485 -5.44 3.60 30.02
CA GLU A 485 -4.83 3.00 31.23
C GLU A 485 -3.98 1.78 30.88
N ALA A 486 -4.48 0.88 30.03
CA ALA A 486 -3.74 -0.29 29.56
C ALA A 486 -2.57 0.09 28.62
N LEU A 487 -2.76 1.12 27.78
CA LEU A 487 -1.71 1.61 26.88
C LEU A 487 -0.59 2.31 27.64
N SER A 488 -0.91 3.12 28.64
CA SER A 488 0.07 3.80 29.49
C SER A 488 0.89 2.80 30.33
N GLU A 489 0.24 1.78 30.88
CA GLU A 489 0.91 0.70 31.60
C GLU A 489 1.87 -0.09 30.68
N ALA A 490 1.45 -0.36 29.45
CA ALA A 490 2.29 -1.04 28.45
C ALA A 490 3.50 -0.20 28.02
N MET A 491 3.38 1.13 27.99
CA MET A 491 4.47 2.06 27.66
C MET A 491 5.43 2.27 28.85
N ALA A 492 4.97 2.10 30.08
CA ALA A 492 5.78 2.35 31.27
C ALA A 492 7.03 1.45 31.29
N GLY A 493 8.19 2.03 31.04
CA GLY A 493 9.48 1.33 30.97
C GLY A 493 9.74 0.52 29.70
N ALA A 494 8.93 0.69 28.66
CA ALA A 494 9.14 0.11 27.33
C ALA A 494 9.77 1.12 26.36
N PHE A 495 10.44 0.60 25.32
CA PHE A 495 11.00 1.42 24.24
C PHE A 495 10.02 1.50 23.07
N LEU A 496 9.57 2.70 22.75
CA LEU A 496 8.88 2.97 21.48
C LEU A 496 9.89 3.08 20.35
N THR A 497 9.66 2.38 19.25
CA THR A 497 10.51 2.43 18.07
C THR A 497 10.15 3.65 17.21
N LEU A 498 11.14 4.51 16.93
CA LEU A 498 10.98 5.58 15.96
C LEU A 498 11.06 5.00 14.54
N THR A 499 9.95 5.01 13.84
CA THR A 499 9.88 4.55 12.44
C THR A 499 10.18 5.71 11.48
N PRO A 500 10.73 5.45 10.27
CA PRO A 500 11.02 6.51 9.29
C PRO A 500 9.85 7.43 8.96
N PRO A 501 8.59 6.96 8.81
CA PRO A 501 7.46 7.83 8.52
C PRO A 501 7.08 8.79 9.66
N ASN A 502 7.59 8.58 10.87
CA ASN A 502 7.33 9.43 12.04
C ASN A 502 8.47 10.44 12.33
N ARG A 503 9.31 10.74 11.34
CA ARG A 503 10.34 11.78 11.40
C ARG A 503 9.94 12.96 10.52
N TYR A 504 9.70 14.10 11.13
CA TYR A 504 9.15 15.26 10.46
C TYR A 504 10.10 16.47 10.54
N ARG A 505 10.29 17.12 9.40
CA ARG A 505 11.15 18.30 9.23
C ARG A 505 10.28 19.50 8.90
N LEU A 506 9.74 20.19 9.91
CA LEU A 506 8.87 21.35 9.71
C LEU A 506 9.63 22.61 9.24
N ASP A 507 10.94 22.62 9.38
CA ASP A 507 11.84 23.68 8.92
C ASP A 507 12.16 23.62 7.41
N LEU A 508 12.12 22.44 6.80
CA LEU A 508 12.55 22.24 5.41
C LEU A 508 11.59 22.80 4.35
N PRO A 509 10.25 22.76 4.49
CA PRO A 509 9.37 23.26 3.44
C PRO A 509 9.60 24.74 3.11
N SER A 510 9.82 25.61 4.11
CA SER A 510 10.09 27.04 3.87
C SER A 510 11.31 27.26 2.97
N VAL A 511 12.35 26.43 3.12
CA VAL A 511 13.58 26.51 2.31
C VAL A 511 13.37 25.82 0.95
N THR A 512 12.71 24.68 0.94
CA THR A 512 12.48 23.88 -0.27
C THR A 512 11.55 24.59 -1.25
N LEU A 513 10.48 25.22 -0.76
CA LEU A 513 9.48 25.90 -1.58
C LEU A 513 10.02 27.19 -2.26
N GLN A 514 11.08 27.78 -1.76
CA GLN A 514 11.77 28.91 -2.44
C GLN A 514 12.50 28.46 -3.71
N ARG A 515 12.89 27.18 -3.80
CA ARG A 515 13.60 26.63 -4.95
C ARG A 515 12.65 26.40 -6.13
N ALA A 516 13.20 26.04 -7.27
CA ALA A 516 12.39 25.61 -8.41
C ALA A 516 11.60 24.32 -8.08
N PRO A 517 10.35 24.15 -8.55
CA PRO A 517 9.52 22.98 -8.21
C PRO A 517 10.16 21.61 -8.50
N LYS A 518 11.11 21.55 -9.43
CA LYS A 518 11.90 20.35 -9.72
C LYS A 518 12.87 19.94 -8.59
N GLU A 519 13.19 20.87 -7.71
CA GLU A 519 14.11 20.72 -6.57
C GLU A 519 13.35 20.49 -5.25
N TRP A 520 12.01 20.48 -5.30
CA TRP A 520 11.21 20.28 -4.13
C TRP A 520 11.29 18.82 -3.66
N LEU A 521 11.52 18.66 -2.36
CA LEU A 521 11.48 17.37 -1.69
C LEU A 521 10.02 17.04 -1.38
N LEU A 522 9.28 16.49 -2.37
CA LEU A 522 7.84 16.34 -2.32
C LEU A 522 7.38 15.55 -1.08
N ASP A 523 8.06 14.43 -0.77
CA ASP A 523 7.73 13.59 0.38
C ASP A 523 7.89 14.34 1.70
N VAL A 524 8.93 15.19 1.81
CA VAL A 524 9.18 15.99 3.00
C VAL A 524 8.11 17.06 3.17
N VAL A 525 7.72 17.73 2.07
CA VAL A 525 6.71 18.80 2.14
C VAL A 525 5.33 18.21 2.46
N VAL A 526 4.96 17.07 1.85
CA VAL A 526 3.69 16.38 2.14
C VAL A 526 3.66 15.87 3.58
N ALA A 527 4.73 15.21 4.05
CA ALA A 527 4.80 14.72 5.43
C ALA A 527 4.71 15.87 6.45
N ALA A 528 5.44 16.97 6.19
CA ALA A 528 5.39 18.15 7.04
C ALA A 528 3.98 18.79 7.03
N GLY A 529 3.31 18.84 5.87
CA GLY A 529 1.93 19.34 5.74
C GLY A 529 0.92 18.49 6.51
N THR A 530 1.07 17.19 6.47
CA THR A 530 0.22 16.26 7.25
C THR A 530 0.38 16.51 8.75
N LEU A 531 1.63 16.51 9.25
CA LEU A 531 1.88 16.76 10.67
C LEU A 531 1.41 18.16 11.09
N ALA A 532 1.64 19.19 10.25
CA ALA A 532 1.22 20.56 10.58
C ALA A 532 -0.31 20.65 10.77
N ARG A 533 -1.12 20.00 9.92
CA ARG A 533 -2.58 19.92 10.10
C ARG A 533 -2.96 19.17 11.36
N GLU A 534 -2.31 18.04 11.65
CA GLU A 534 -2.53 17.28 12.88
C GLU A 534 -2.23 18.12 14.13
N LEU A 535 -1.13 18.89 14.13
CA LEU A 535 -0.76 19.75 15.25
C LEU A 535 -1.69 20.97 15.39
N VAL A 536 -2.06 21.62 14.27
CA VAL A 536 -3.01 22.73 14.28
C VAL A 536 -4.34 22.27 14.88
N ASN A 537 -4.82 21.08 14.51
CA ASN A 537 -6.04 20.50 15.04
C ASN A 537 -5.90 20.10 16.53
N ALA A 538 -4.85 19.37 16.89
CA ALA A 538 -4.65 18.87 18.24
C ALA A 538 -4.35 19.98 19.29
N LEU A 539 -3.79 21.11 18.87
CA LEU A 539 -3.42 22.24 19.72
C LEU A 539 -4.37 23.43 19.60
N ASP A 540 -5.44 23.30 18.79
CA ASP A 540 -6.45 24.32 18.51
C ASP A 540 -5.82 25.68 18.12
N ILE A 541 -5.03 25.67 17.05
CA ILE A 541 -4.33 26.86 16.55
C ILE A 541 -5.21 27.57 15.52
N GLU A 542 -6.05 28.52 15.97
CA GLU A 542 -7.07 29.19 15.13
C GLU A 542 -6.45 29.81 13.85
N ALA A 543 -5.34 30.55 13.97
CA ALA A 543 -4.64 31.13 12.82
C ALA A 543 -4.02 30.07 11.88
N GLY A 544 -3.79 28.86 12.35
CA GLY A 544 -3.32 27.72 11.55
C GLY A 544 -4.40 27.20 10.59
N TYR A 545 -5.67 27.22 11.00
CA TYR A 545 -6.79 26.85 10.14
C TYR A 545 -6.95 27.82 8.96
N GLU A 546 -6.67 29.12 9.16
CA GLU A 546 -6.72 30.12 8.09
C GLU A 546 -5.65 29.89 7.01
N LEU A 547 -4.52 29.26 7.37
CA LEU A 547 -3.40 28.99 6.46
C LEU A 547 -3.46 27.61 5.80
N LEU A 548 -3.98 26.60 6.51
CA LEU A 548 -4.00 25.19 6.09
C LEU A 548 -5.40 24.67 5.73
N GLY A 549 -6.45 25.49 5.94
CA GLY A 549 -7.84 25.12 5.68
C GLY A 549 -8.17 24.97 4.20
N GLU A 550 -9.34 24.41 3.92
CA GLU A 550 -9.82 24.11 2.56
C GLU A 550 -9.77 25.33 1.62
N GLY A 551 -9.22 25.15 0.43
CA GLY A 551 -9.11 26.15 -0.61
C GLY A 551 -7.99 27.17 -0.43
N THR A 552 -7.22 27.12 0.66
CA THR A 552 -6.02 27.98 0.85
C THR A 552 -4.91 27.62 -0.12
N MET A 553 -3.87 28.44 -0.17
CA MET A 553 -2.73 28.18 -1.07
C MET A 553 -1.94 26.94 -0.64
N LEU A 554 -1.76 26.71 0.67
CA LEU A 554 -1.06 25.54 1.20
C LEU A 554 -1.89 24.26 1.05
N ASP A 555 -3.22 24.34 1.14
CA ASP A 555 -4.12 23.23 0.89
C ASP A 555 -4.08 22.81 -0.59
N ARG A 556 -4.22 23.75 -1.50
CA ARG A 556 -4.07 23.51 -2.95
C ARG A 556 -2.69 22.99 -3.31
N LEU A 557 -1.64 23.44 -2.61
CA LEU A 557 -0.29 22.91 -2.78
C LEU A 557 -0.22 21.45 -2.36
N ASP A 558 -0.80 21.09 -1.20
CA ASP A 558 -0.80 19.71 -0.70
C ASP A 558 -1.49 18.76 -1.68
N ASP A 559 -2.65 19.16 -2.21
CA ASP A 559 -3.34 18.41 -3.27
C ASP A 559 -2.46 18.24 -4.51
N ALA A 560 -1.86 19.32 -4.99
CA ALA A 560 -0.99 19.28 -6.16
C ALA A 560 0.27 18.42 -5.93
N LEU A 561 0.84 18.45 -4.72
CA LEU A 561 1.99 17.63 -4.33
C LEU A 561 1.62 16.13 -4.25
N ARG A 562 0.49 15.81 -3.64
CA ARG A 562 -0.03 14.42 -3.58
C ARG A 562 -0.32 13.89 -4.97
N VAL A 563 -0.90 14.71 -5.84
CA VAL A 563 -1.07 14.36 -7.26
C VAL A 563 0.29 14.18 -7.95
N ALA A 564 1.27 15.07 -7.69
CA ALA A 564 2.60 14.97 -8.30
C ALA A 564 3.42 13.77 -7.82
N GLN A 565 3.23 13.32 -6.58
CA GLN A 565 3.81 12.08 -6.05
C GLN A 565 3.19 10.84 -6.69
N ARG A 566 1.85 10.84 -6.80
CA ARG A 566 1.07 9.69 -7.32
C ARG A 566 1.19 9.55 -8.83
N ILE A 567 1.23 10.68 -9.54
CA ILE A 567 1.32 10.73 -11.00
C ILE A 567 2.66 11.37 -11.35
N PRO A 568 3.71 10.58 -11.60
CA PRO A 568 5.01 11.12 -11.99
C PRO A 568 4.94 11.88 -13.33
N PHE A 569 3.77 11.90 -14.01
CA PHE A 569 3.53 12.50 -15.32
C PHE A 569 2.30 13.42 -15.30
N GLY A 570 2.39 14.63 -15.81
CA GLY A 570 1.24 15.43 -16.22
C GLY A 570 0.87 16.61 -15.32
N ARG A 571 -0.43 16.74 -15.02
CA ARG A 571 -1.08 17.95 -14.51
C ARG A 571 -0.53 18.41 -13.16
N GLY A 572 -0.34 17.50 -12.19
CA GLY A 572 0.11 17.86 -10.85
C GLY A 572 1.45 18.59 -10.83
N ARG A 573 2.45 18.12 -11.61
CA ARG A 573 3.74 18.80 -11.72
C ARG A 573 3.67 20.10 -12.53
N ARG A 574 2.72 20.23 -13.45
CA ARG A 574 2.47 21.49 -14.17
C ARG A 574 1.82 22.52 -13.25
N GLU A 575 0.91 22.09 -12.40
CA GLU A 575 0.27 22.94 -11.38
C GLU A 575 1.28 23.46 -10.36
N LEU A 576 2.28 22.65 -9.95
CA LEU A 576 3.34 23.10 -9.05
C LEU A 576 4.13 24.30 -9.59
N ARG A 577 4.20 24.48 -10.91
CA ARG A 577 4.86 25.66 -11.52
C ARG A 577 4.03 26.93 -11.47
N ALA A 578 2.73 26.81 -11.29
CA ALA A 578 1.80 27.94 -11.23
C ALA A 578 1.76 28.62 -9.86
N PHE A 579 2.34 27.97 -8.84
CA PHE A 579 2.35 28.52 -7.49
C PHE A 579 3.38 29.65 -7.34
N ASP A 580 2.97 30.68 -6.59
CA ASP A 580 3.87 31.74 -6.12
C ASP A 580 4.75 31.16 -4.99
N ARG A 581 6.01 30.89 -5.31
CA ARG A 581 6.98 30.26 -4.41
C ARG A 581 7.32 31.09 -3.18
N GLU A 582 7.45 32.42 -3.37
CA GLU A 582 7.78 33.31 -2.28
C GLU A 582 6.64 33.37 -1.27
N ARG A 583 5.42 33.44 -1.76
CA ARG A 583 4.23 33.41 -0.94
C ARG A 583 4.03 32.05 -0.26
N LEU A 584 4.23 30.93 -0.96
CA LEU A 584 4.17 29.60 -0.35
C LEU A 584 5.18 29.44 0.79
N ALA A 585 6.42 29.85 0.57
CA ALA A 585 7.46 29.77 1.59
C ALA A 585 7.17 30.69 2.79
N ALA A 586 6.60 31.87 2.55
CA ALA A 586 6.18 32.79 3.60
C ALA A 586 4.99 32.25 4.39
N ASP A 587 3.96 31.71 3.70
CA ASP A 587 2.79 31.10 4.35
C ASP A 587 3.19 29.89 5.19
N TRP A 588 4.11 29.04 4.67
CA TRP A 588 4.65 27.93 5.44
C TRP A 588 5.48 28.42 6.66
N GLY A 589 6.29 29.45 6.49
CA GLY A 589 7.03 30.06 7.60
C GLY A 589 6.11 30.47 8.75
N ARG A 590 4.98 31.13 8.42
CA ARG A 590 3.95 31.49 9.41
C ARG A 590 3.33 30.25 10.11
N VAL A 591 3.05 29.19 9.37
CA VAL A 591 2.56 27.93 9.97
C VAL A 591 3.59 27.36 10.94
N ALA A 592 4.86 27.32 10.54
CA ALA A 592 5.95 26.83 11.39
C ALA A 592 6.13 27.66 12.67
N ASP A 593 6.05 28.98 12.58
CA ASP A 593 6.13 29.90 13.72
C ASP A 593 4.95 29.69 14.69
N LEU A 594 3.71 29.60 14.18
CA LEU A 594 2.52 29.34 14.98
C LEU A 594 2.58 28.00 15.73
N ILE A 595 3.15 26.98 15.09
CA ILE A 595 3.37 25.68 15.73
C ILE A 595 4.47 25.82 16.79
N ASP A 596 5.61 26.48 16.49
CA ASP A 596 6.73 26.63 17.45
C ASP A 596 6.30 27.35 18.74
N GLU A 597 5.40 28.34 18.66
CA GLU A 597 4.82 29.01 19.83
C GLU A 597 4.05 28.05 20.76
N ARG A 598 3.56 26.94 20.24
CA ARG A 598 2.83 25.91 21.00
C ARG A 598 3.70 24.72 21.39
N LEU A 599 4.96 24.65 20.95
CA LEU A 599 5.90 23.63 21.36
C LEU A 599 6.59 24.03 22.67
N ASP A 600 6.77 23.05 23.56
CA ASP A 600 7.49 23.18 24.82
C ASP A 600 8.72 22.26 24.80
N TRP A 601 9.86 22.84 24.46
CA TRP A 601 11.13 22.11 24.28
C TRP A 601 11.77 21.81 25.64
N ARG A 602 11.78 20.51 26.06
CA ARG A 602 12.26 20.02 27.36
C ARG A 602 13.52 19.17 27.28
#